data_14c9afe09b4ab0f53590535ef9ec9a81
#
_entry.id   14c9afe09b4ab0f53590535ef9ec9a81
#
_cell.length_a   1.000
_cell.length_b   1.000
_cell.length_c   1.000
_cell.angle_alpha   90.00
_cell.angle_beta   90.00
_cell.angle_gamma   90.00
#
_symmetry.space_group_name_H-M   'P 1'
#
loop_
_entity.id
_entity.type
_entity.pdbx_description
1 polymer ?
#
loop_
_entity_poly.entity_id
_entity_poly.type
_entity_poly.pdbx_seq_one_letter_code
_entity_poly.pdbx_strand_id
1 'polypeptide(L)'
;MAWKLAQSSFLTQLFVAPGNAGTANVATNLKLDVSNHDAISRSIKKHGIQMVVVGPEAPLVDGLVDHLLDCGKHPELVVIGPRSQGAQLEGSKAFAKAFMKRHNIPTAGYGAFNGEELDAALAHLKSAKPPYVLKADGLAAGKGVILSLIHI
;
A
#
# COMPACT_ATOMS: atom_id res chain seq x y z
N MET A 1 8.77 6.84 -10.47
CA MET A 1 8.32 8.06 -9.76
C MET A 1 9.48 9.06 -9.60
N ALA A 2 10.59 8.76 -8.91
CA ALA A 2 11.70 9.70 -8.66
C ALA A 2 12.24 10.38 -9.93
N TRP A 3 12.49 9.63 -11.00
CA TRP A 3 12.92 10.17 -12.29
C TRP A 3 11.96 11.24 -12.85
N LYS A 4 10.65 11.06 -12.68
CA LYS A 4 9.66 12.05 -13.15
C LYS A 4 9.61 13.29 -12.25
N LEU A 5 9.71 13.10 -10.93
CA LEU A 5 9.79 14.22 -9.98
C LEU A 5 11.03 15.08 -10.20
N ALA A 6 12.16 14.44 -10.49
CA ALA A 6 13.42 15.15 -10.75
C ALA A 6 13.38 16.09 -11.97
N GLN A 7 12.37 15.96 -12.86
CA GLN A 7 12.19 16.84 -14.03
C GLN A 7 11.38 18.11 -13.71
N SER A 8 10.87 18.25 -12.49
CA SER A 8 10.08 19.42 -12.11
C SER A 8 10.97 20.66 -11.93
N SER A 9 10.59 21.75 -12.58
CA SER A 9 11.25 23.05 -12.40
C SER A 9 11.02 23.67 -11.02
N PHE A 10 10.04 23.17 -10.25
CA PHE A 10 9.77 23.60 -8.88
C PHE A 10 10.55 22.84 -7.81
N LEU A 11 11.26 21.77 -8.23
CA LEU A 11 12.02 20.95 -7.31
C LEU A 11 13.41 21.57 -7.06
N THR A 12 13.72 21.84 -5.80
CA THR A 12 15.06 22.28 -5.39
C THR A 12 15.95 21.11 -5.02
N GLN A 13 15.41 20.12 -4.32
CA GLN A 13 16.16 18.93 -3.91
C GLN A 13 15.23 17.72 -3.78
N LEU A 14 15.68 16.56 -4.23
CA LEU A 14 14.95 15.28 -4.15
C LEU A 14 15.68 14.30 -3.24
N PHE A 15 14.96 13.79 -2.27
CA PHE A 15 15.38 12.69 -1.41
C PHE A 15 14.54 11.45 -1.69
N VAL A 16 15.13 10.27 -1.61
CA VAL A 16 14.42 9.00 -1.75
C VAL A 16 14.81 8.05 -0.62
N ALA A 17 13.83 7.51 0.08
CA ALA A 17 14.05 6.55 1.15
C ALA A 17 13.32 5.22 0.85
N PRO A 18 14.00 4.07 0.99
CA PRO A 18 15.43 3.92 1.25
C PRO A 18 16.31 4.24 0.01
N GLY A 19 15.68 4.33 -1.19
CA GLY A 19 16.37 4.50 -2.47
C GLY A 19 17.00 3.21 -3.00
N ASN A 20 17.58 3.31 -4.19
CA ASN A 20 18.32 2.25 -4.86
C ASN A 20 19.35 2.85 -5.82
N ALA A 21 20.10 2.00 -6.55
CA ALA A 21 21.11 2.46 -7.51
C ALA A 21 20.54 3.39 -8.60
N GLY A 22 19.32 3.12 -9.09
CA GLY A 22 18.67 3.95 -10.10
C GLY A 22 18.23 5.32 -9.57
N THR A 23 17.75 5.40 -8.34
CA THR A 23 17.36 6.68 -7.72
C THR A 23 18.55 7.53 -7.34
N ALA A 24 19.73 6.92 -7.08
CA ALA A 24 20.98 7.66 -6.81
C ALA A 24 21.42 8.55 -7.97
N ASN A 25 21.00 8.27 -9.20
CA ASN A 25 21.33 9.09 -10.38
C ASN A 25 20.54 10.40 -10.45
N VAL A 26 19.43 10.51 -9.72
CA VAL A 26 18.50 11.66 -9.83
C VAL A 26 18.11 12.26 -8.48
N ALA A 27 18.53 11.65 -7.37
CA ALA A 27 18.14 12.02 -6.02
C ALA A 27 19.22 11.67 -4.99
N THR A 28 19.09 12.21 -3.80
CA THR A 28 19.87 11.77 -2.63
C THR A 28 19.14 10.63 -1.93
N ASN A 29 19.73 9.43 -1.92
CA ASN A 29 19.18 8.30 -1.19
C ASN A 29 19.40 8.46 0.32
N LEU A 30 18.36 8.29 1.11
CA LEU A 30 18.41 8.30 2.57
C LEU A 30 18.28 6.86 3.08
N LYS A 31 19.27 6.38 3.82
CA LYS A 31 19.22 5.08 4.48
C LYS A 31 18.26 5.14 5.69
N LEU A 32 16.97 5.01 5.44
CA LEU A 32 15.91 5.01 6.44
C LEU A 32 15.14 3.70 6.40
N ASP A 33 14.82 3.20 7.58
CA ASP A 33 13.77 2.20 7.72
C ASP A 33 12.41 2.91 7.58
N VAL A 34 11.72 2.63 6.48
CA VAL A 34 10.44 3.26 6.15
C VAL A 34 9.27 2.77 7.00
N SER A 35 9.46 1.73 7.83
CA SER A 35 8.51 1.32 8.86
C SER A 35 8.65 2.15 10.14
N ASN A 36 9.76 2.87 10.31
CA ASN A 36 9.98 3.73 11.47
C ASN A 36 9.53 5.18 11.19
N HIS A 37 8.25 5.44 11.45
CA HIS A 37 7.61 6.73 11.17
C HIS A 37 8.29 7.90 11.90
N ASP A 38 8.76 7.70 13.12
CA ASP A 38 9.50 8.72 13.86
C ASP A 38 10.87 9.03 13.23
N ALA A 39 11.55 8.05 12.67
CA ALA A 39 12.80 8.27 11.94
C ALA A 39 12.55 9.08 10.66
N ILE A 40 11.46 8.80 9.96
CA ILE A 40 11.01 9.58 8.80
C ILE A 40 10.72 11.01 9.22
N SER A 41 9.94 11.22 10.28
CA SER A 41 9.58 12.55 10.81
C SER A 41 10.83 13.37 11.18
N ARG A 42 11.80 12.76 11.85
CA ARG A 42 13.11 13.42 12.15
C ARG A 42 13.87 13.78 10.88
N SER A 43 13.86 12.92 9.87
CA SER A 43 14.54 13.15 8.59
C SER A 43 13.90 14.30 7.81
N ILE A 44 12.56 14.40 7.81
CA ILE A 44 11.81 15.52 7.22
C ILE A 44 12.30 16.85 7.81
N LYS A 45 12.35 16.93 9.13
CA LYS A 45 12.84 18.14 9.84
C LYS A 45 14.30 18.42 9.53
N LYS A 46 15.17 17.39 9.59
CA LYS A 46 16.61 17.52 9.35
C LYS A 46 16.94 18.09 7.97
N HIS A 47 16.20 17.65 6.94
CA HIS A 47 16.46 18.03 5.55
C HIS A 47 15.53 19.12 5.02
N GLY A 48 14.65 19.71 5.85
CA GLY A 48 13.71 20.76 5.45
C GLY A 48 12.75 20.31 4.35
N ILE A 49 12.29 19.06 4.41
CA ILE A 49 11.42 18.49 3.37
C ILE A 49 10.03 19.11 3.49
N GLN A 50 9.55 19.68 2.40
CA GLN A 50 8.25 20.36 2.32
C GLN A 50 7.14 19.48 1.74
N MET A 51 7.50 18.43 0.98
CA MET A 51 6.55 17.50 0.39
C MET A 51 7.05 16.07 0.51
N VAL A 52 6.16 15.17 0.91
CA VAL A 52 6.39 13.72 0.94
C VAL A 52 5.43 13.05 -0.03
N VAL A 53 5.96 12.20 -0.90
CA VAL A 53 5.16 11.34 -1.80
C VAL A 53 5.38 9.89 -1.39
N VAL A 54 4.33 9.24 -0.91
CA VAL A 54 4.40 7.83 -0.49
C VAL A 54 4.04 6.96 -1.68
N GLY A 55 5.03 6.25 -2.22
CA GLY A 55 4.88 5.44 -3.43
C GLY A 55 4.37 4.03 -3.20
N PRO A 56 4.95 3.25 -2.25
CA PRO A 56 4.54 1.88 -2.01
C PRO A 56 3.33 1.81 -1.07
N GLU A 57 2.54 0.75 -1.23
CA GLU A 57 1.32 0.51 -0.46
C GLU A 57 1.56 0.19 1.02
N ALA A 58 2.65 -0.51 1.34
CA ALA A 58 2.91 -0.96 2.71
C ALA A 58 3.00 0.20 3.73
N PRO A 59 3.79 1.27 3.51
CA PRO A 59 3.80 2.42 4.43
C PRO A 59 2.46 3.14 4.53
N LEU A 60 1.63 3.11 3.46
CA LEU A 60 0.31 3.72 3.48
C LEU A 60 -0.65 2.94 4.40
N VAL A 61 -0.66 1.61 4.25
CA VAL A 61 -1.47 0.71 5.09
C VAL A 61 -1.01 0.79 6.56
N ASP A 62 0.30 0.91 6.79
CA ASP A 62 0.90 1.05 8.12
C ASP A 62 0.67 2.43 8.77
N GLY A 63 0.03 3.37 8.07
CA GLY A 63 -0.41 4.65 8.63
C GLY A 63 0.65 5.76 8.63
N LEU A 64 1.66 5.70 7.79
CA LEU A 64 2.67 6.76 7.68
C LEU A 64 2.05 8.13 7.42
N VAL A 65 1.05 8.22 6.53
CA VAL A 65 0.37 9.49 6.21
C VAL A 65 -0.36 10.03 7.43
N ASP A 66 -1.08 9.17 8.16
CA ASP A 66 -1.78 9.54 9.39
C ASP A 66 -0.78 10.08 10.43
N HIS A 67 0.32 9.36 10.65
CA HIS A 67 1.37 9.78 11.58
C HIS A 67 1.94 11.16 11.22
N LEU A 68 2.29 11.40 9.96
CA LEU A 68 2.90 12.65 9.53
C LEU A 68 1.94 13.85 9.64
N LEU A 69 0.66 13.66 9.35
CA LEU A 69 -0.34 14.72 9.40
C LEU A 69 -0.84 14.99 10.82
N ASP A 70 -0.95 13.97 11.66
CA ASP A 70 -1.58 14.08 12.97
C ASP A 70 -0.59 14.31 14.12
N CYS A 71 0.71 14.10 13.90
CA CYS A 71 1.72 14.30 14.94
C CYS A 71 1.95 15.77 15.36
N GLY A 72 1.42 16.73 14.61
CA GLY A 72 1.58 18.17 14.85
C GLY A 72 3.01 18.72 14.68
N LYS A 73 3.97 17.87 14.25
CA LYS A 73 5.39 18.26 14.11
C LYS A 73 5.71 18.95 12.78
N HIS A 74 4.80 18.87 11.80
CA HIS A 74 5.02 19.32 10.43
C HIS A 74 3.79 20.04 9.87
N PRO A 75 3.39 21.21 10.40
CA PRO A 75 2.13 21.87 10.05
C PRO A 75 2.03 22.30 8.57
N GLU A 76 3.18 22.57 7.94
CA GLU A 76 3.25 23.01 6.52
C GLU A 76 3.60 21.86 5.55
N LEU A 77 3.70 20.62 6.04
CA LEU A 77 4.10 19.48 5.21
C LEU A 77 2.96 19.07 4.28
N VAL A 78 3.24 19.01 2.99
CA VAL A 78 2.35 18.40 2.00
C VAL A 78 2.64 16.90 1.93
N VAL A 79 1.64 16.06 2.15
CA VAL A 79 1.77 14.61 2.05
C VAL A 79 0.86 14.09 0.95
N ILE A 80 1.46 13.41 -0.04
CA ILE A 80 0.75 12.78 -1.15
C ILE A 80 0.65 11.28 -0.90
N GLY A 81 -0.55 10.83 -0.64
CA GLY A 81 -0.90 9.43 -0.37
C GLY A 81 -2.19 9.36 0.44
N PRO A 82 -2.96 8.25 0.33
CA PRO A 82 -4.13 8.06 1.17
C PRO A 82 -3.75 7.79 2.64
N ARG A 83 -4.62 8.15 3.56
CA ARG A 83 -4.55 7.68 4.95
C ARG A 83 -4.75 6.17 5.02
N SER A 84 -4.37 5.56 6.12
CA SER A 84 -4.45 4.10 6.33
C SER A 84 -5.84 3.52 6.04
N GLN A 85 -6.91 4.21 6.42
CA GLN A 85 -8.27 3.78 6.13
C GLN A 85 -8.56 3.67 4.62
N GLY A 86 -8.11 4.63 3.82
CA GLY A 86 -8.23 4.57 2.36
C GLY A 86 -7.29 3.54 1.74
N ALA A 87 -6.08 3.39 2.30
CA ALA A 87 -5.09 2.43 1.86
C ALA A 87 -5.53 0.97 2.05
N GLN A 88 -6.50 0.69 2.94
CA GLN A 88 -7.08 -0.64 3.11
C GLN A 88 -7.73 -1.19 1.83
N LEU A 89 -8.14 -0.35 0.89
CA LEU A 89 -8.63 -0.80 -0.42
C LEU A 89 -7.58 -1.59 -1.21
N GLU A 90 -6.30 -1.31 -0.98
CA GLU A 90 -5.17 -2.08 -1.54
C GLU A 90 -4.66 -3.11 -0.53
N GLY A 91 -4.68 -2.76 0.76
CA GLY A 91 -4.12 -3.55 1.84
C GLY A 91 -4.88 -4.84 2.16
N SER A 92 -6.20 -4.86 1.97
CA SER A 92 -7.06 -6.02 2.23
C SER A 92 -8.02 -6.28 1.09
N LYS A 93 -7.92 -7.46 0.52
CA LYS A 93 -8.83 -7.91 -0.56
C LYS A 93 -10.25 -8.10 -0.06
N ALA A 94 -10.40 -8.60 1.15
CA ALA A 94 -11.70 -8.77 1.80
C ALA A 94 -12.36 -7.41 2.05
N PHE A 95 -11.62 -6.43 2.56
CA PHE A 95 -12.10 -5.06 2.74
C PHE A 95 -12.52 -4.43 1.41
N ALA A 96 -11.66 -4.52 0.36
CA ALA A 96 -11.95 -3.98 -0.96
C ALA A 96 -13.23 -4.61 -1.56
N LYS A 97 -13.39 -5.93 -1.45
CA LYS A 97 -14.58 -6.63 -1.93
C LYS A 97 -15.85 -6.23 -1.18
N ALA A 98 -15.78 -6.10 0.14
CA ALA A 98 -16.89 -5.63 0.96
C ALA A 98 -17.26 -4.18 0.62
N PHE A 99 -16.27 -3.32 0.38
CA PHE A 99 -16.47 -1.95 -0.08
C PHE A 99 -17.18 -1.92 -1.45
N MET A 100 -16.69 -2.68 -2.42
CA MET A 100 -17.30 -2.76 -3.76
C MET A 100 -18.76 -3.23 -3.70
N LYS A 101 -19.04 -4.25 -2.88
CA LYS A 101 -20.40 -4.74 -2.66
C LYS A 101 -21.31 -3.67 -2.06
N ARG A 102 -20.85 -2.97 -1.03
CA ARG A 102 -21.62 -1.92 -0.35
C ARG A 102 -21.96 -0.74 -1.26
N HIS A 103 -21.05 -0.42 -2.19
CA HIS A 103 -21.18 0.72 -3.11
C HIS A 103 -21.65 0.33 -4.52
N ASN A 104 -22.10 -0.92 -4.72
CA ASN A 104 -22.56 -1.43 -6.01
C ASN A 104 -21.53 -1.29 -7.13
N ILE A 105 -20.23 -1.40 -6.81
CA ILE A 105 -19.14 -1.38 -7.80
C ILE A 105 -19.04 -2.77 -8.43
N PRO A 106 -19.13 -2.89 -9.78
CA PRO A 106 -19.04 -4.18 -10.46
C PRO A 106 -17.72 -4.89 -10.15
N THR A 107 -17.82 -6.15 -9.73
CA THR A 107 -16.64 -7.00 -9.45
C THR A 107 -17.04 -8.48 -9.58
N ALA A 108 -16.04 -9.35 -9.80
CA ALA A 108 -16.28 -10.79 -9.81
C ALA A 108 -16.83 -11.27 -8.47
N GLY A 109 -17.67 -12.32 -8.50
CA GLY A 109 -18.15 -13.01 -7.31
C GLY A 109 -16.98 -13.46 -6.43
N TYR A 110 -17.20 -13.51 -5.11
CA TYR A 110 -16.16 -13.90 -4.16
C TYR A 110 -16.77 -14.50 -2.89
N GLY A 111 -15.99 -15.31 -2.19
CA GLY A 111 -16.15 -15.67 -0.79
C GLY A 111 -14.91 -15.23 -0.02
N ALA A 112 -15.07 -14.74 1.19
CA ALA A 112 -13.97 -14.43 2.10
C ALA A 112 -14.14 -15.30 3.35
N PHE A 113 -13.09 -16.01 3.74
CA PHE A 113 -13.09 -16.99 4.84
C PHE A 113 -11.82 -16.80 5.67
N ASN A 114 -11.91 -17.00 6.96
CA ASN A 114 -10.76 -17.07 7.85
C ASN A 114 -10.35 -18.54 8.11
N GLY A 115 -9.28 -18.74 8.88
CA GLY A 115 -8.73 -20.08 9.11
C GLY A 115 -9.64 -21.04 9.90
N GLU A 116 -10.67 -20.52 10.58
CA GLU A 116 -11.64 -21.32 11.33
C GLU A 116 -12.84 -21.74 10.47
N GLU A 117 -12.98 -21.17 9.27
CA GLU A 117 -14.13 -21.35 8.37
C GLU A 117 -13.82 -22.32 7.21
N LEU A 118 -12.94 -23.31 7.42
CA LEU A 118 -12.50 -24.23 6.37
C LEU A 118 -13.66 -24.97 5.70
N ASP A 119 -14.62 -25.48 6.46
CA ASP A 119 -15.75 -26.22 5.91
C ASP A 119 -16.65 -25.32 5.05
N ALA A 120 -16.87 -24.07 5.46
CA ALA A 120 -17.62 -23.09 4.68
C ALA A 120 -16.86 -22.73 3.39
N ALA A 121 -15.54 -22.57 3.44
CA ALA A 121 -14.71 -22.33 2.27
C ALA A 121 -14.76 -23.49 1.26
N LEU A 122 -14.68 -24.73 1.74
CA LEU A 122 -14.81 -25.94 0.91
C LEU A 122 -16.21 -26.06 0.28
N ALA A 123 -17.27 -25.75 1.04
CA ALA A 123 -18.64 -25.75 0.52
C ALA A 123 -18.81 -24.67 -0.58
N HIS A 124 -18.24 -23.49 -0.37
CA HIS A 124 -18.24 -22.42 -1.38
C HIS A 124 -17.51 -22.85 -2.66
N LEU A 125 -16.33 -23.44 -2.55
CA LEU A 125 -15.58 -23.97 -3.71
C LEU A 125 -16.36 -25.02 -4.49
N LYS A 126 -17.04 -25.95 -3.81
CA LYS A 126 -17.88 -26.96 -4.46
C LYS A 126 -19.06 -26.36 -5.22
N SER A 127 -19.59 -25.23 -4.80
CA SER A 127 -20.69 -24.52 -5.46
C SER A 127 -20.24 -23.59 -6.58
N ALA A 128 -19.00 -23.16 -6.58
CA ALA A 128 -18.44 -22.29 -7.58
C ALA A 128 -18.10 -23.04 -8.88
N LYS A 129 -17.98 -22.29 -9.98
CA LYS A 129 -17.54 -22.86 -11.27
C LYS A 129 -16.09 -22.50 -11.53
N PRO A 130 -15.24 -23.45 -11.98
CA PRO A 130 -13.88 -23.14 -12.37
C PRO A 130 -13.85 -22.13 -13.54
N PRO A 131 -12.73 -21.37 -13.73
CA PRO A 131 -11.48 -21.45 -12.93
C PRO A 131 -11.60 -20.79 -11.54
N TYR A 132 -10.88 -21.33 -10.56
CA TYR A 132 -10.82 -20.77 -9.22
C TYR A 132 -9.59 -19.87 -9.05
N VAL A 133 -9.75 -18.78 -8.30
CA VAL A 133 -8.64 -17.91 -7.91
C VAL A 133 -8.66 -17.77 -6.38
N LEU A 134 -7.73 -18.45 -5.72
CA LEU A 134 -7.53 -18.33 -4.28
C LEU A 134 -6.53 -17.20 -4.02
N LYS A 135 -6.85 -16.31 -3.11
CA LYS A 135 -6.00 -15.17 -2.76
C LYS A 135 -5.84 -15.09 -1.25
N ALA A 136 -4.59 -15.07 -0.79
CA ALA A 136 -4.34 -14.66 0.59
C ALA A 136 -4.80 -13.20 0.77
N ASP A 137 -5.43 -12.89 1.91
CA ASP A 137 -5.72 -11.51 2.26
C ASP A 137 -4.43 -10.79 2.71
N GLY A 138 -4.44 -9.46 2.66
CA GLY A 138 -3.27 -8.64 2.98
C GLY A 138 -2.27 -8.51 1.82
N LEU A 139 -1.16 -7.82 2.14
CA LEU A 139 -0.05 -7.56 1.22
C LEU A 139 0.85 -8.81 1.12
N ALA A 140 0.91 -9.42 -0.05
CA ALA A 140 1.68 -10.64 -0.30
C ALA A 140 2.71 -10.50 -1.43
N ALA A 141 3.05 -9.26 -1.83
CA ALA A 141 4.04 -8.96 -2.88
C ALA A 141 3.85 -9.80 -4.16
N GLY A 142 2.61 -10.00 -4.59
CA GLY A 142 2.25 -10.81 -5.77
C GLY A 142 2.33 -12.33 -5.58
N LYS A 143 2.70 -12.84 -4.40
CA LYS A 143 2.89 -14.28 -4.14
C LYS A 143 1.71 -14.97 -3.47
N GLY A 144 0.68 -14.23 -3.07
CA GLY A 144 -0.49 -14.76 -2.36
C GLY A 144 -1.66 -15.12 -3.27
N VAL A 145 -1.42 -15.56 -4.51
CA VAL A 145 -2.46 -15.91 -5.48
C VAL A 145 -2.20 -17.30 -6.05
N ILE A 146 -3.21 -18.16 -5.97
CA ILE A 146 -3.21 -19.48 -6.61
C ILE A 146 -4.34 -19.49 -7.64
N LEU A 147 -4.02 -19.82 -8.88
CA LEU A 147 -4.97 -20.02 -9.96
C LEU A 147 -5.08 -21.50 -10.25
N SER A 148 -6.29 -22.04 -10.19
CA SER A 148 -6.55 -23.44 -10.54
C SER A 148 -7.66 -23.53 -11.59
N LEU A 149 -7.40 -24.31 -12.64
CA LEU A 149 -8.36 -24.66 -13.69
C LEU A 149 -9.09 -25.97 -13.40
N ILE A 150 -8.60 -26.74 -12.44
CA ILE A 150 -9.14 -28.03 -12.00
C ILE A 150 -9.28 -28.04 -10.49
N HIS A 151 -10.04 -28.99 -9.96
CA HIS A 151 -10.11 -29.22 -8.52
C HIS A 151 -8.71 -29.56 -7.97
N ILE A 152 -8.31 -28.86 -6.93
CA ILE A 152 -7.10 -29.16 -6.15
C ILE A 152 -7.48 -30.20 -5.10
#